data_0edc04a3755c49384d55786ef2012042
#
_entry.id   0edc04a3755c49384d55786ef2012042
#
_cell.length_a   1.000
_cell.length_b   1.000
_cell.length_c   1.000
_cell.angle_alpha   90.00
_cell.angle_beta   90.00
_cell.angle_gamma   90.00
#
_symmetry.space_group_name_H-M   'P 1'
#
loop_
_entity.id
_entity.type
_entity.pdbx_description
1 polymer ?
#
loop_
_entity_poly.entity_id
_entity_poly.type
_entity_poly.pdbx_seq_one_letter_code
_entity_poly.pdbx_strand_id
1 'polypeptide(L)'
;MNSAELTVIQEAVLKRLPALGLASHARILDAPCGSNAALSLALKEHGFDAIGADIDASSAVRLGKNFVEANLDATLPWPDQIFDAVISTEGIEHLENHYSFLREIHRILKPGGTLVITTPNITALRSRVRFLGSGFFGRDARPLNETARHPLHHIGLATFSELRYELHLSGFQIKEALHTHVKPISYLYSIYVPFIWLYTLVAFRKEKDPKQRERNREIRAALLSYSLLFGECLMLVAEKR
;
A
#
# COMPACT_ATOMS: atom_id res chain seq x y z
N MET A 1 15.62 13.56 -22.56
CA MET A 1 14.41 12.79 -22.16
C MET A 1 13.91 13.43 -20.88
N ASN A 2 12.69 14.01 -20.87
CA ASN A 2 12.16 14.55 -19.63
C ASN A 2 12.03 13.40 -18.63
N SER A 3 12.73 13.49 -17.49
CA SER A 3 12.51 12.61 -16.35
C SER A 3 11.02 12.68 -16.00
N ALA A 4 10.35 11.55 -15.91
CA ALA A 4 8.97 11.52 -15.46
C ALA A 4 8.94 12.04 -14.01
N GLU A 5 8.13 13.06 -13.75
CA GLU A 5 8.03 13.63 -12.41
C GLU A 5 7.40 12.62 -11.44
N LEU A 6 8.13 12.32 -10.38
CA LEU A 6 7.67 11.43 -9.33
C LEU A 6 6.60 12.11 -8.48
N THR A 7 5.61 11.35 -8.08
CA THR A 7 4.66 11.80 -7.05
C THR A 7 5.32 11.81 -5.68
N VAL A 8 4.78 12.58 -4.73
CA VAL A 8 5.24 12.58 -3.32
C VAL A 8 5.22 11.18 -2.71
N ILE A 9 4.30 10.31 -3.16
CA ILE A 9 4.19 8.93 -2.71
C ILE A 9 5.35 8.10 -3.25
N GLN A 10 5.63 8.19 -4.56
CA GLN A 10 6.74 7.49 -5.19
C GLN A 10 8.10 7.93 -4.65
N GLU A 11 8.28 9.24 -4.37
CA GLU A 11 9.47 9.75 -3.69
C GLU A 11 9.65 9.14 -2.29
N ALA A 12 8.56 9.03 -1.52
CA ALA A 12 8.62 8.41 -0.21
C ALA A 12 9.03 6.94 -0.28
N VAL A 13 8.55 6.20 -1.28
CA VAL A 13 8.96 4.81 -1.55
C VAL A 13 10.45 4.76 -1.91
N LEU A 14 10.93 5.60 -2.83
CA LEU A 14 12.36 5.64 -3.21
C LEU A 14 13.26 5.96 -2.03
N LYS A 15 12.87 6.91 -1.17
CA LYS A 15 13.61 7.23 0.07
C LYS A 15 13.69 6.04 1.04
N ARG A 16 12.75 5.08 0.95
CA ARG A 16 12.74 3.88 1.79
C ARG A 16 13.60 2.74 1.23
N LEU A 17 13.86 2.68 -0.07
CA LEU A 17 14.60 1.59 -0.72
C LEU A 17 15.92 1.19 -0.03
N PRO A 18 16.81 2.13 0.37
CA PRO A 18 18.08 1.75 1.01
C PRO A 18 17.89 0.92 2.29
N ALA A 19 16.79 1.13 3.00
CA ALA A 19 16.51 0.41 4.24
C ALA A 19 15.80 -0.94 4.02
N LEU A 20 15.42 -1.28 2.78
CA LEU A 20 14.87 -2.59 2.46
C LEU A 20 15.94 -3.68 2.34
N GLY A 21 17.22 -3.32 2.30
CA GLY A 21 18.33 -4.28 2.22
C GLY A 21 18.38 -5.08 0.91
N LEU A 22 17.80 -4.53 -0.17
CA LEU A 22 17.80 -5.19 -1.48
C LEU A 22 19.22 -5.24 -2.07
N ALA A 23 19.55 -6.37 -2.68
CA ALA A 23 20.82 -6.54 -3.37
C ALA A 23 20.93 -5.58 -4.58
N SER A 24 22.18 -5.25 -4.98
CA SER A 24 22.43 -4.58 -6.26
C SER A 24 21.83 -5.40 -7.40
N HIS A 25 21.14 -4.71 -8.33
CA HIS A 25 20.44 -5.35 -9.44
C HIS A 25 19.27 -6.28 -9.04
N ALA A 26 18.74 -6.15 -7.80
CA ALA A 26 17.52 -6.88 -7.41
C ALA A 26 16.41 -6.69 -8.44
N ARG A 27 15.68 -7.76 -8.72
CA ARG A 27 14.58 -7.74 -9.67
C ARG A 27 13.31 -7.26 -8.99
N ILE A 28 12.81 -6.10 -9.43
CA ILE A 28 11.69 -5.41 -8.81
C ILE A 28 10.54 -5.29 -9.81
N LEU A 29 9.33 -5.66 -9.36
CA LEU A 29 8.10 -5.37 -10.07
C LEU A 29 7.46 -4.11 -9.48
N ASP A 30 7.14 -3.14 -10.34
CA ASP A 30 6.34 -1.96 -10.05
C ASP A 30 4.94 -2.16 -10.67
N ALA A 31 3.93 -2.39 -9.82
CA ALA A 31 2.59 -2.77 -10.28
C ALA A 31 1.47 -2.24 -9.33
N PRO A 32 0.60 -1.32 -9.80
CA PRO A 32 0.58 -0.71 -11.12
C PRO A 32 1.68 0.34 -11.30
N CYS A 33 2.30 0.40 -12.48
CA CYS A 33 3.36 1.37 -12.75
C CYS A 33 2.86 2.74 -13.23
N GLY A 34 1.57 2.84 -13.54
CA GLY A 34 0.93 4.04 -14.07
C GLY A 34 1.39 4.41 -15.49
N SER A 35 0.68 5.31 -16.13
CA SER A 35 0.89 5.67 -17.54
C SER A 35 2.25 6.29 -17.87
N ASN A 36 2.91 6.90 -16.89
CA ASN A 36 4.23 7.54 -17.06
C ASN A 36 5.40 6.67 -16.59
N ALA A 37 5.15 5.56 -15.92
CA ALA A 37 6.14 4.62 -15.37
C ALA A 37 7.28 5.30 -14.57
N ALA A 38 6.97 6.40 -13.87
CA ALA A 38 7.97 7.24 -13.22
C ALA A 38 8.80 6.47 -12.19
N LEU A 39 8.13 5.67 -11.35
CA LEU A 39 8.80 4.87 -10.34
C LEU A 39 9.66 3.77 -10.97
N SER A 40 9.16 3.04 -11.97
CA SER A 40 9.93 2.02 -12.68
C SER A 40 11.20 2.59 -13.31
N LEU A 41 11.14 3.79 -13.91
CA LEU A 41 12.31 4.47 -14.47
C LEU A 41 13.32 4.87 -13.39
N ALA A 42 12.84 5.45 -12.30
CA ALA A 42 13.69 5.82 -11.17
C ALA A 42 14.36 4.60 -10.52
N LEU A 43 13.67 3.46 -10.38
CA LEU A 43 14.25 2.21 -9.90
C LEU A 43 15.41 1.75 -10.79
N LYS A 44 15.28 1.87 -12.11
CA LYS A 44 16.36 1.56 -13.05
C LYS A 44 17.54 2.51 -12.91
N GLU A 45 17.30 3.80 -12.72
CA GLU A 45 18.35 4.79 -12.46
C GLU A 45 19.12 4.48 -11.17
N HIS A 46 18.45 3.86 -10.18
CA HIS A 46 19.08 3.35 -8.96
C HIS A 46 19.77 1.97 -9.13
N GLY A 47 19.82 1.43 -10.35
CA GLY A 47 20.55 0.21 -10.68
C GLY A 47 19.77 -1.09 -10.50
N PHE A 48 18.46 -1.05 -10.26
CA PHE A 48 17.63 -2.24 -10.13
C PHE A 48 17.16 -2.79 -11.50
N ASP A 49 16.92 -4.11 -11.58
CA ASP A 49 16.21 -4.73 -12.71
C ASP A 49 14.70 -4.53 -12.53
N ALA A 50 14.23 -3.32 -12.91
CA ALA A 50 12.84 -2.94 -12.72
C ALA A 50 11.98 -3.28 -13.94
N ILE A 51 10.85 -3.94 -13.68
CA ILE A 51 9.78 -4.24 -14.62
C ILE A 51 8.54 -3.49 -14.16
N GLY A 52 7.88 -2.77 -15.08
CA GLY A 52 6.60 -2.13 -14.84
C GLY A 52 5.46 -2.98 -15.36
N ALA A 53 4.36 -3.05 -14.61
CA ALA A 53 3.12 -3.66 -15.06
C ALA A 53 1.93 -2.73 -14.83
N ASP A 54 1.02 -2.71 -15.78
CA ASP A 54 -0.23 -1.96 -15.70
C ASP A 54 -1.26 -2.57 -16.65
N ILE A 55 -2.54 -2.30 -16.40
CA ILE A 55 -3.62 -2.63 -17.33
C ILE A 55 -3.65 -1.66 -18.53
N ASP A 56 -3.11 -0.44 -18.34
CA ASP A 56 -2.94 0.57 -19.36
C ASP A 56 -1.56 0.47 -20.03
N ALA A 57 -1.55 0.08 -21.30
CA ALA A 57 -0.33 -0.09 -22.08
C ALA A 57 0.39 1.21 -22.43
N SER A 58 -0.08 2.39 -22.02
CA SER A 58 0.55 3.69 -22.37
C SER A 58 1.99 3.82 -21.86
N SER A 59 2.34 3.17 -20.74
CA SER A 59 3.71 3.14 -20.22
C SER A 59 4.69 2.27 -21.03
N ALA A 60 4.18 1.40 -21.92
CA ALA A 60 5.01 0.56 -22.79
C ALA A 60 5.98 1.40 -23.65
N VAL A 61 5.58 2.59 -24.08
CA VAL A 61 6.43 3.51 -24.86
C VAL A 61 7.71 3.88 -24.10
N ARG A 62 7.65 3.98 -22.78
CA ARG A 62 8.79 4.39 -21.93
C ARG A 62 9.64 3.21 -21.46
N LEU A 63 9.01 2.09 -21.16
CA LEU A 63 9.68 0.91 -20.59
C LEU A 63 10.12 -0.10 -21.64
N GLY A 64 9.52 -0.08 -22.85
CA GLY A 64 9.80 -1.05 -23.91
C GLY A 64 9.64 -2.49 -23.42
N LYS A 65 10.66 -3.31 -23.59
CA LYS A 65 10.65 -4.73 -23.16
C LYS A 65 10.50 -4.95 -21.63
N ASN A 66 10.64 -3.90 -20.84
CA ASN A 66 10.46 -3.96 -19.38
C ASN A 66 9.05 -3.54 -18.95
N PHE A 67 8.12 -3.44 -19.85
CA PHE A 67 6.69 -3.30 -19.60
C PHE A 67 5.96 -4.59 -19.88
N VAL A 68 5.00 -4.93 -19.01
CA VAL A 68 4.08 -6.05 -19.21
C VAL A 68 2.66 -5.56 -18.94
N GLU A 69 1.80 -5.69 -19.92
CA GLU A 69 0.37 -5.44 -19.72
C GLU A 69 -0.20 -6.55 -18.83
N ALA A 70 -0.76 -6.19 -17.68
CA ALA A 70 -1.29 -7.12 -16.71
C ALA A 70 -2.48 -6.55 -15.94
N ASN A 71 -3.50 -7.37 -15.78
CA ASN A 71 -4.61 -7.10 -14.88
C ASN A 71 -4.28 -7.65 -13.48
N LEU A 72 -4.19 -6.78 -12.48
CA LEU A 72 -3.84 -7.15 -11.11
C LEU A 72 -4.96 -7.91 -10.37
N ASP A 73 -6.18 -7.91 -10.88
CA ASP A 73 -7.28 -8.77 -10.38
C ASP A 73 -7.25 -10.19 -10.97
N ALA A 74 -6.31 -10.49 -11.89
CA ALA A 74 -6.16 -11.77 -12.56
C ALA A 74 -4.84 -12.46 -12.18
N THR A 75 -4.63 -13.68 -12.70
CA THR A 75 -3.35 -14.37 -12.59
C THR A 75 -2.26 -13.60 -13.31
N LEU A 76 -1.16 -13.31 -12.60
CA LEU A 76 -0.07 -12.53 -13.15
C LEU A 76 0.82 -13.37 -14.09
N PRO A 77 1.31 -12.78 -15.22
CA PRO A 77 1.99 -13.53 -16.27
C PRO A 77 3.47 -13.84 -15.96
N TRP A 78 3.77 -14.13 -14.70
CA TRP A 78 5.11 -14.51 -14.29
C TRP A 78 5.13 -15.86 -13.58
N PRO A 79 6.24 -16.62 -13.72
CA PRO A 79 6.44 -17.83 -12.93
C PRO A 79 6.62 -17.49 -11.44
N ASP A 80 6.59 -18.53 -10.61
CA ASP A 80 6.80 -18.43 -9.17
C ASP A 80 8.22 -17.93 -8.86
N GLN A 81 8.34 -17.16 -7.78
CA GLN A 81 9.59 -16.86 -7.10
C GLN A 81 10.67 -16.20 -7.98
N ILE A 82 10.28 -15.22 -8.79
CA ILE A 82 11.24 -14.53 -9.67
C ILE A 82 11.60 -13.11 -9.22
N PHE A 83 10.79 -12.46 -8.38
CA PHE A 83 11.03 -11.11 -7.93
C PHE A 83 11.64 -11.07 -6.52
N ASP A 84 12.62 -10.19 -6.32
CA ASP A 84 13.20 -9.89 -5.01
C ASP A 84 12.29 -8.93 -4.23
N ALA A 85 11.63 -8.02 -4.95
CA ALA A 85 10.63 -7.12 -4.38
C ALA A 85 9.49 -6.83 -5.35
N VAL A 86 8.32 -6.53 -4.80
CA VAL A 86 7.18 -5.96 -5.52
C VAL A 86 6.80 -4.65 -4.83
N ILE A 87 6.60 -3.61 -5.62
CA ILE A 87 6.14 -2.29 -5.16
C ILE A 87 4.80 -2.02 -5.81
N SER A 88 3.78 -1.77 -5.00
CA SER A 88 2.44 -1.41 -5.44
C SER A 88 2.05 -0.06 -4.86
N THR A 89 2.18 0.99 -5.69
CA THR A 89 1.86 2.36 -5.27
C THR A 89 0.46 2.73 -5.72
N GLU A 90 -0.43 3.04 -4.74
CA GLU A 90 -1.81 3.49 -5.01
C GLU A 90 -2.54 2.54 -5.98
N GLY A 91 -2.41 1.22 -5.76
CA GLY A 91 -2.96 0.20 -6.65
C GLY A 91 -4.05 -0.64 -5.99
N ILE A 92 -3.83 -1.09 -4.77
CA ILE A 92 -4.71 -2.06 -4.09
C ILE A 92 -6.14 -1.54 -3.89
N GLU A 93 -6.33 -0.24 -3.69
CA GLU A 93 -7.64 0.39 -3.54
C GLU A 93 -8.52 0.39 -4.80
N HIS A 94 -7.93 0.05 -5.94
CA HIS A 94 -8.65 -0.05 -7.22
C HIS A 94 -9.06 -1.48 -7.55
N LEU A 95 -8.59 -2.46 -6.79
CA LEU A 95 -8.82 -3.89 -7.06
C LEU A 95 -10.14 -4.38 -6.45
N GLU A 96 -10.78 -5.30 -7.16
CA GLU A 96 -12.00 -5.97 -6.69
C GLU A 96 -11.68 -7.06 -5.66
N ASN A 97 -10.49 -7.70 -5.75
CA ASN A 97 -10.13 -8.83 -4.90
C ASN A 97 -8.69 -8.75 -4.36
N HIS A 98 -8.53 -8.07 -3.23
CA HIS A 98 -7.23 -7.95 -2.54
C HIS A 98 -6.59 -9.30 -2.22
N TYR A 99 -7.37 -10.30 -1.79
CA TYR A 99 -6.82 -11.62 -1.46
C TYR A 99 -6.24 -12.34 -2.68
N SER A 100 -6.87 -12.20 -3.85
CA SER A 100 -6.36 -12.76 -5.09
C SER A 100 -5.04 -12.11 -5.47
N PHE A 101 -5.02 -10.78 -5.46
CA PHE A 101 -3.83 -9.99 -5.72
C PHE A 101 -2.67 -10.36 -4.78
N LEU A 102 -2.90 -10.35 -3.46
CA LEU A 102 -1.87 -10.66 -2.48
C LEU A 102 -1.32 -12.08 -2.60
N ARG A 103 -2.17 -13.08 -2.94
CA ARG A 103 -1.71 -14.45 -3.22
C ARG A 103 -0.84 -14.53 -4.47
N GLU A 104 -1.20 -13.81 -5.54
CA GLU A 104 -0.39 -13.74 -6.75
C GLU A 104 0.96 -13.05 -6.49
N ILE A 105 0.97 -11.93 -5.76
CA ILE A 105 2.21 -11.28 -5.34
C ILE A 105 3.07 -12.22 -4.49
N HIS A 106 2.43 -12.94 -3.55
CA HIS A 106 3.16 -13.93 -2.75
C HIS A 106 3.75 -15.04 -3.64
N ARG A 107 3.02 -15.52 -4.64
CA ARG A 107 3.49 -16.55 -5.57
C ARG A 107 4.74 -16.11 -6.33
N ILE A 108 4.72 -14.92 -6.91
CA ILE A 108 5.81 -14.42 -7.78
C ILE A 108 7.02 -13.90 -7.00
N LEU A 109 6.88 -13.54 -5.71
CA LEU A 109 8.00 -13.16 -4.86
C LEU A 109 8.85 -14.37 -4.47
N LYS A 110 10.16 -14.20 -4.42
CA LYS A 110 11.09 -15.17 -3.83
C LYS A 110 10.83 -15.35 -2.33
N PRO A 111 11.21 -16.48 -1.71
CA PRO A 111 11.21 -16.62 -0.25
C PRO A 111 12.00 -15.47 0.40
N GLY A 112 11.44 -14.83 1.41
CA GLY A 112 12.02 -13.63 2.03
C GLY A 112 11.92 -12.35 1.19
N GLY A 113 11.27 -12.41 0.01
CA GLY A 113 11.06 -11.24 -0.84
C GLY A 113 10.17 -10.19 -0.19
N THR A 114 10.39 -8.95 -0.60
CA THR A 114 9.75 -7.77 0.02
C THR A 114 8.56 -7.28 -0.81
N LEU A 115 7.44 -6.99 -0.13
CA LEU A 115 6.29 -6.30 -0.69
C LEU A 115 6.19 -4.90 -0.05
N VAL A 116 6.12 -3.87 -0.88
CA VAL A 116 5.80 -2.50 -0.46
C VAL A 116 4.45 -2.12 -1.06
N ILE A 117 3.48 -1.77 -0.21
CA ILE A 117 2.17 -1.28 -0.65
C ILE A 117 1.99 0.13 -0.12
N THR A 118 1.52 1.04 -0.98
CA THR A 118 0.94 2.31 -0.54
C THR A 118 -0.53 2.39 -0.93
N THR A 119 -1.33 3.01 -0.06
CA THR A 119 -2.78 3.20 -0.28
C THR A 119 -3.28 4.37 0.58
N PRO A 120 -4.41 5.00 0.26
CA PRO A 120 -5.00 6.02 1.11
C PRO A 120 -5.21 5.55 2.55
N ASN A 121 -4.74 6.34 3.52
CA ASN A 121 -4.89 5.99 4.93
C ASN A 121 -6.29 6.35 5.46
N ILE A 122 -7.25 5.48 5.23
CA ILE A 122 -8.60 5.67 5.77
C ILE A 122 -8.68 5.49 7.30
N THR A 123 -7.61 4.97 7.92
CA THR A 123 -7.49 4.84 9.38
C THR A 123 -7.06 6.16 10.06
N ALA A 124 -6.56 7.15 9.31
CA ALA A 124 -6.13 8.44 9.84
C ALA A 124 -7.28 9.22 10.51
N LEU A 125 -6.94 10.04 11.51
CA LEU A 125 -7.90 10.86 12.26
C LEU A 125 -8.81 11.67 11.34
N ARG A 126 -8.22 12.32 10.35
CA ARG A 126 -8.93 13.14 9.38
C ARG A 126 -9.97 12.33 8.60
N SER A 127 -9.63 11.09 8.19
CA SER A 127 -10.55 10.21 7.49
C SER A 127 -11.69 9.73 8.38
N ARG A 128 -11.38 9.37 9.64
CA ARG A 128 -12.40 8.96 10.63
C ARG A 128 -13.42 10.07 10.90
N VAL A 129 -12.99 11.32 11.04
CA VAL A 129 -13.89 12.45 11.26
C VAL A 129 -14.74 12.74 10.03
N ARG A 130 -14.18 12.62 8.82
CA ARG A 130 -14.96 12.72 7.58
C ARG A 130 -16.03 11.63 7.51
N PHE A 131 -15.66 10.39 7.81
CA PHE A 131 -16.62 9.28 7.83
C PHE A 131 -17.76 9.54 8.83
N LEU A 132 -17.46 10.04 10.02
CA LEU A 132 -18.47 10.37 11.02
C LEU A 132 -19.49 11.39 10.50
N GLY A 133 -19.06 12.36 9.68
CA GLY A 133 -19.93 13.41 9.14
C GLY A 133 -20.62 13.05 7.83
N SER A 134 -19.99 12.21 6.98
CA SER A 134 -20.46 11.97 5.61
C SER A 134 -20.78 10.51 5.29
N GLY A 135 -20.34 9.56 6.12
CA GLY A 135 -20.41 8.12 5.82
C GLY A 135 -19.42 7.65 4.77
N PHE A 136 -18.50 8.51 4.30
CA PHE A 136 -17.49 8.16 3.30
C PHE A 136 -16.07 8.36 3.84
N PHE A 137 -15.19 7.40 3.48
CA PHE A 137 -13.75 7.52 3.70
C PHE A 137 -13.08 8.26 2.53
N GLY A 138 -11.84 8.67 2.77
CA GLY A 138 -10.96 9.16 1.73
C GLY A 138 -11.09 10.65 1.44
N ARG A 139 -10.46 11.05 0.33
CA ARG A 139 -10.24 12.46 -0.03
C ARG A 139 -11.55 13.18 -0.37
N ASP A 140 -12.40 12.53 -1.16
CA ASP A 140 -13.54 13.19 -1.78
C ASP A 140 -14.83 13.09 -0.95
N ALA A 141 -14.89 12.19 0.04
CA ALA A 141 -16.02 12.01 0.97
C ALA A 141 -17.39 12.05 0.25
N ARG A 142 -17.49 11.40 -0.90
CA ARG A 142 -18.70 11.36 -1.75
C ARG A 142 -18.86 9.99 -2.43
N PRO A 143 -20.08 9.65 -2.89
CA PRO A 143 -20.33 8.41 -3.63
C PRO A 143 -19.48 8.30 -4.89
N LEU A 144 -19.16 7.06 -5.27
CA LEU A 144 -18.58 6.77 -6.58
C LEU A 144 -19.59 7.08 -7.69
N ASN A 145 -19.10 7.39 -8.88
CA ASN A 145 -19.94 7.60 -10.04
C ASN A 145 -20.41 6.23 -10.57
N GLU A 146 -21.69 5.92 -10.37
CA GLU A 146 -22.29 4.66 -10.82
C GLU A 146 -22.63 4.64 -12.32
N THR A 147 -22.61 5.80 -12.98
CA THR A 147 -22.96 5.91 -14.42
C THR A 147 -21.77 5.66 -15.35
N ALA A 148 -20.55 5.67 -14.83
CA ALA A 148 -19.33 5.44 -15.59
C ALA A 148 -18.38 4.53 -14.82
N ARG A 149 -18.00 3.39 -15.41
CA ARG A 149 -16.86 2.61 -14.91
C ARG A 149 -15.58 3.38 -15.17
N HIS A 150 -14.79 3.60 -14.11
CA HIS A 150 -13.49 4.21 -14.22
C HIS A 150 -12.47 3.37 -13.46
N PRO A 151 -11.36 2.95 -14.07
CA PRO A 151 -10.38 2.07 -13.42
C PRO A 151 -9.72 2.69 -12.18
N LEU A 152 -9.78 4.01 -12.05
CA LEU A 152 -9.24 4.74 -10.89
C LEU A 152 -10.30 5.02 -9.80
N HIS A 153 -11.43 4.35 -9.79
CA HIS A 153 -12.35 4.39 -8.65
C HIS A 153 -11.77 3.61 -7.47
N HIS A 154 -11.78 4.22 -6.28
CA HIS A 154 -11.36 3.57 -5.04
C HIS A 154 -12.46 2.64 -4.53
N ILE A 155 -12.59 1.46 -5.13
CA ILE A 155 -13.60 0.45 -4.78
C ILE A 155 -13.17 -0.44 -3.61
N GLY A 156 -11.86 -0.56 -3.41
CA GLY A 156 -11.20 -1.44 -2.43
C GLY A 156 -10.51 -0.68 -1.29
N LEU A 157 -11.09 0.42 -0.77
CA LEU A 157 -10.50 1.10 0.39
C LEU A 157 -10.55 0.19 1.61
N ALA A 158 -9.40 -0.10 2.20
CA ALA A 158 -9.25 -0.94 3.38
C ALA A 158 -8.58 -0.22 4.55
N THR A 159 -9.01 -0.53 5.77
CA THR A 159 -8.34 -0.06 6.98
C THR A 159 -7.01 -0.78 7.17
N PHE A 160 -6.12 -0.21 7.99
CA PHE A 160 -4.89 -0.91 8.39
C PHE A 160 -5.14 -2.30 8.96
N SER A 161 -6.21 -2.46 9.75
CA SER A 161 -6.51 -3.76 10.38
C SER A 161 -6.96 -4.80 9.38
N GLU A 162 -7.72 -4.40 8.37
CA GLU A 162 -8.13 -5.26 7.25
C GLU A 162 -6.91 -5.66 6.41
N LEU A 163 -6.12 -4.69 5.94
CA LEU A 163 -4.89 -4.96 5.17
C LEU A 163 -3.89 -5.84 5.94
N ARG A 164 -3.75 -5.62 7.26
CA ARG A 164 -2.92 -6.49 8.10
C ARG A 164 -3.42 -7.93 8.11
N TYR A 165 -4.73 -8.11 8.23
CA TYR A 165 -5.35 -9.43 8.22
C TYR A 165 -5.17 -10.12 6.87
N GLU A 166 -5.44 -9.42 5.77
CA GLU A 166 -5.28 -9.90 4.39
C GLU A 166 -3.84 -10.32 4.10
N LEU A 167 -2.86 -9.48 4.46
CA LEU A 167 -1.43 -9.78 4.31
C LEU A 167 -1.02 -11.02 5.10
N HIS A 168 -1.45 -11.14 6.36
CA HIS A 168 -1.13 -12.33 7.16
C HIS A 168 -1.72 -13.61 6.60
N LEU A 169 -2.98 -13.59 6.14
CA LEU A 169 -3.62 -14.75 5.51
C LEU A 169 -2.97 -15.11 4.16
N SER A 170 -2.40 -14.14 3.48
CA SER A 170 -1.70 -14.36 2.21
C SER A 170 -0.22 -14.74 2.39
N GLY A 171 0.25 -15.01 3.61
CA GLY A 171 1.60 -15.49 3.89
C GLY A 171 2.64 -14.40 4.10
N PHE A 172 2.24 -13.14 4.31
CA PHE A 172 3.16 -12.03 4.58
C PHE A 172 3.30 -11.72 6.07
N GLN A 173 4.46 -11.18 6.43
CA GLN A 173 4.69 -10.54 7.73
C GLN A 173 4.95 -9.06 7.54
N ILE A 174 4.10 -8.21 8.11
CA ILE A 174 4.35 -6.77 8.13
C ILE A 174 5.57 -6.48 9.00
N LYS A 175 6.57 -5.82 8.42
CA LYS A 175 7.77 -5.34 9.11
C LYS A 175 7.60 -3.88 9.56
N GLU A 176 6.94 -3.07 8.74
CA GLU A 176 6.79 -1.64 8.99
C GLU A 176 5.42 -1.14 8.51
N ALA A 177 4.88 -0.20 9.28
CA ALA A 177 3.71 0.58 8.93
C ALA A 177 4.09 2.08 9.02
N LEU A 178 4.27 2.69 7.87
CA LEU A 178 4.78 4.05 7.69
C LEU A 178 3.73 4.93 7.01
N HIS A 179 4.06 6.19 6.79
CA HIS A 179 3.28 7.11 5.97
C HIS A 179 4.16 7.74 4.90
N THR A 180 3.55 8.22 3.83
CA THR A 180 4.28 8.90 2.77
C THR A 180 4.47 10.39 3.07
N HIS A 181 3.40 11.06 3.49
CA HIS A 181 3.41 12.48 3.85
C HIS A 181 2.28 12.80 4.84
N VAL A 182 2.38 13.96 5.49
CA VAL A 182 1.38 14.49 6.42
C VAL A 182 0.94 15.87 5.95
N LYS A 183 -0.37 16.12 5.90
CA LYS A 183 -0.91 17.45 5.66
C LYS A 183 -1.02 18.23 6.96
N PRO A 184 -0.60 19.51 7.02
CA PRO A 184 -0.65 20.32 8.25
C PRO A 184 -2.03 20.36 8.91
N ILE A 185 -3.10 20.37 8.10
CA ILE A 185 -4.50 20.34 8.59
C ILE A 185 -4.79 19.11 9.46
N SER A 186 -4.05 18.01 9.28
CA SER A 186 -4.25 16.77 10.05
C SER A 186 -4.00 16.97 11.55
N TYR A 187 -3.16 17.93 11.93
CA TYR A 187 -2.87 18.22 13.34
C TYR A 187 -4.06 18.81 14.10
N LEU A 188 -5.01 19.46 13.43
CA LEU A 188 -6.23 19.97 14.08
C LEU A 188 -7.06 18.83 14.69
N TYR A 189 -6.92 17.62 14.17
CA TYR A 189 -7.64 16.45 14.65
C TYR A 189 -6.95 15.76 15.85
N SER A 190 -5.80 16.26 16.31
CA SER A 190 -5.08 15.69 17.46
C SER A 190 -5.91 15.71 18.75
N ILE A 191 -6.90 16.61 18.86
CA ILE A 191 -7.85 16.67 19.97
C ILE A 191 -8.59 15.35 20.21
N TYR A 192 -8.74 14.52 19.17
CA TYR A 192 -9.40 13.21 19.27
C TYR A 192 -8.49 12.09 19.76
N VAL A 193 -7.16 12.29 19.80
CA VAL A 193 -6.19 11.24 20.18
C VAL A 193 -6.47 10.65 21.57
N PRO A 194 -6.71 11.44 22.64
CA PRO A 194 -6.98 10.89 23.97
C PRO A 194 -8.21 9.97 24.00
N PHE A 195 -9.27 10.35 23.27
CA PHE A 195 -10.50 9.56 23.20
C PHE A 195 -10.30 8.25 22.46
N ILE A 196 -9.56 8.29 21.34
CA ILE A 196 -9.25 7.11 20.56
C ILE A 196 -8.33 6.17 21.36
N TRP A 197 -7.34 6.72 22.06
CA TRP A 197 -6.47 5.95 22.94
C TRP A 197 -7.26 5.22 24.02
N LEU A 198 -8.16 5.92 24.71
CA LEU A 198 -9.00 5.34 25.75
C LEU A 198 -9.93 4.27 25.19
N TYR A 199 -10.60 4.56 24.05
CA TYR A 199 -11.52 3.64 23.42
C TYR A 199 -10.80 2.34 22.99
N THR A 200 -9.66 2.43 22.30
CA THR A 200 -8.88 1.27 21.87
C THR A 200 -8.35 0.45 23.05
N LEU A 201 -7.96 1.12 24.14
CA LEU A 201 -7.54 0.45 25.37
C LEU A 201 -8.66 -0.42 25.96
N VAL A 202 -9.87 0.11 26.02
CA VAL A 202 -11.04 -0.59 26.56
C VAL A 202 -11.49 -1.72 25.60
N ALA A 203 -11.59 -1.43 24.30
CA ALA A 203 -12.06 -2.39 23.32
C ALA A 203 -11.14 -3.63 23.24
N PHE A 204 -9.82 -3.43 23.27
CA PHE A 204 -8.85 -4.53 23.12
C PHE A 204 -8.66 -5.37 24.39
N ARG A 205 -9.14 -4.91 25.55
CA ARG A 205 -9.13 -5.70 26.79
C ARG A 205 -10.05 -6.91 26.79
N LYS A 206 -11.04 -6.95 25.89
CA LYS A 206 -12.05 -8.01 25.82
C LYS A 206 -11.53 -9.32 25.23
N GLU A 207 -10.36 -9.28 24.58
CA GLU A 207 -9.77 -10.47 23.95
C GLU A 207 -9.30 -11.48 25.02
N LYS A 208 -9.73 -12.74 24.88
CA LYS A 208 -9.42 -13.83 25.82
C LYS A 208 -8.25 -14.70 25.36
N ASP A 209 -8.06 -14.87 24.04
CA ASP A 209 -6.94 -15.63 23.50
C ASP A 209 -5.60 -14.92 23.75
N PRO A 210 -4.65 -15.56 24.46
CA PRO A 210 -3.35 -14.97 24.78
C PRO A 210 -2.54 -14.58 23.51
N LYS A 211 -2.57 -15.43 22.47
CA LYS A 211 -1.86 -15.19 21.21
C LYS A 211 -2.45 -13.99 20.47
N GLN A 212 -3.78 -13.93 20.40
CA GLN A 212 -4.45 -12.77 19.79
C GLN A 212 -4.26 -11.50 20.61
N ARG A 213 -4.19 -11.61 21.94
CA ARG A 213 -3.92 -10.46 22.83
C ARG A 213 -2.54 -9.85 22.59
N GLU A 214 -1.53 -10.67 22.30
CA GLU A 214 -0.20 -10.18 21.91
C GLU A 214 -0.26 -9.44 20.57
N ARG A 215 -0.88 -10.05 19.55
CA ARG A 215 -1.11 -9.37 18.26
C ARG A 215 -1.90 -8.08 18.39
N ASN A 216 -2.90 -8.05 19.27
CA ASN A 216 -3.68 -6.84 19.54
C ASN A 216 -2.85 -5.71 20.17
N ARG A 217 -1.76 -6.02 20.89
CA ARG A 217 -0.82 -4.99 21.37
C ARG A 217 -0.08 -4.34 20.21
N GLU A 218 0.41 -5.14 19.24
CA GLU A 218 1.06 -4.63 18.03
C GLU A 218 0.08 -3.79 17.19
N ILE A 219 -1.13 -4.30 16.95
CA ILE A 219 -2.16 -3.59 16.20
C ILE A 219 -2.48 -2.25 16.87
N ARG A 220 -2.66 -2.24 18.19
CA ARG A 220 -2.92 -1.00 18.94
C ARG A 220 -1.75 -0.02 18.86
N ALA A 221 -0.52 -0.50 18.99
CA ALA A 221 0.67 0.33 18.85
C ALA A 221 0.75 0.98 17.46
N ALA A 222 0.46 0.20 16.41
CA ALA A 222 0.38 0.73 15.05
C ALA A 222 -0.75 1.76 14.89
N LEU A 223 -1.99 1.43 15.34
CA LEU A 223 -3.16 2.32 15.23
C LEU A 223 -2.99 3.67 15.95
N LEU A 224 -2.15 3.70 17.00
CA LEU A 224 -1.83 4.91 17.78
C LEU A 224 -0.49 5.53 17.35
N SER A 225 0.17 5.00 16.34
CA SER A 225 1.39 5.58 15.80
C SER A 225 1.11 6.90 15.08
N TYR A 226 2.13 7.75 15.02
CA TYR A 226 2.09 8.98 14.24
C TYR A 226 1.70 8.73 12.79
N SER A 227 2.26 7.68 12.17
CA SER A 227 1.99 7.31 10.78
C SER A 227 0.52 7.02 10.51
N LEU A 228 -0.12 6.23 11.37
CA LEU A 228 -1.53 5.88 11.16
C LEU A 228 -2.49 6.97 11.61
N LEU A 229 -2.13 7.78 12.60
CA LEU A 229 -3.01 8.87 13.05
C LEU A 229 -3.02 10.07 12.10
N PHE A 230 -1.86 10.42 11.50
CA PHE A 230 -1.71 11.68 10.78
C PHE A 230 -1.31 11.52 9.31
N GLY A 231 -0.76 10.37 8.89
CA GLY A 231 -0.35 10.11 7.52
C GLY A 231 -1.51 10.17 6.53
N GLU A 232 -1.31 10.79 5.36
CA GLU A 232 -2.33 10.87 4.31
C GLU A 232 -2.43 9.54 3.53
N CYS A 233 -1.29 8.94 3.19
CA CYS A 233 -1.21 7.60 2.61
C CYS A 233 -0.42 6.68 3.55
N LEU A 234 -0.91 5.47 3.72
CA LEU A 234 -0.25 4.39 4.43
C LEU A 234 0.81 3.76 3.52
N MET A 235 1.98 3.45 4.05
CA MET A 235 2.99 2.62 3.40
C MET A 235 3.25 1.41 4.29
N LEU A 236 2.99 0.22 3.77
CA LEU A 236 3.28 -1.05 4.44
C LEU A 236 4.47 -1.71 3.77
N VAL A 237 5.44 -2.12 4.57
CA VAL A 237 6.54 -3.00 4.14
C VAL A 237 6.29 -4.36 4.75
N ALA A 238 6.18 -5.37 3.92
CA ALA A 238 5.91 -6.74 4.32
C ALA A 238 6.89 -7.71 3.65
N GLU A 239 7.19 -8.81 4.32
CA GLU A 239 8.10 -9.86 3.85
C GLU A 239 7.32 -11.16 3.64
N LYS A 240 7.58 -11.85 2.54
CA LYS A 240 7.09 -13.21 2.28
C LYS A 240 7.70 -14.20 3.25
N ARG A 241 6.86 -14.96 3.97
CA ARG A 241 7.25 -16.05 4.87
C ARG A 241 7.47 -17.35 4.13
#